data_462a9272a03230c6b9637906983589f6
#
_entry.id   462a9272a03230c6b9637906983589f6
#
_cell.length_a   1.000
_cell.length_b   1.000
_cell.length_c   1.000
_cell.angle_alpha   90.00
_cell.angle_beta   90.00
_cell.angle_gamma   90.00
#
_symmetry.space_group_name_H-M   'P 1'
#
loop_
_entity.id
_entity.type
_entity.pdbx_description
1 polymer ?
#
loop_
_entity_poly.entity_id
_entity_poly.type
_entity_poly.pdbx_seq_one_letter_code
_entity_poly.pdbx_strand_id
1 'polypeptide(L)'
;MDLTLSAEDETFRGEVRAFLRDAVPSGVRDDVRRGAPLSAAARDAYHKALYDRGWAAQSWPKEYGGAGWSPIQRLIFDQEASAAWAPGAALPGIFMLGPILIAFGSDEQKTRLLPRTLSGEIRWAQGYSEPGSGSDLASLQTRAVRDGDAYRVSGQKIWITHADRSDMMFTLVRTSTGAVKQQGITFVLLDLHAPGVTIRPITLLDNAAEICEVFLDDVTVPLANRVGEEGEGWTYATRLLEHERSTVGNVNRARAACTRIREIAAEQRTGNGSLLDDPLFAEKLARVEIRLQAATFMQLRVAAEAAAGGRPGPASSLLKIIGTEVAQEITHLAMTASGSAALAKASLETTSYFDTRKLSIFSGSHVLQRNIVAKRILGL
;
A
#
# COMPACT_ATOMS: atom_id res chain seq x y z
N MET A 1 10.51 19.53 -19.62
CA MET A 1 9.27 18.90 -19.16
C MET A 1 8.41 20.00 -18.56
N ASP A 2 7.26 20.27 -19.15
CA ASP A 2 6.27 21.17 -18.56
C ASP A 2 5.56 20.42 -17.43
N LEU A 3 5.56 20.98 -16.23
CA LEU A 3 4.92 20.43 -15.04
C LEU A 3 3.64 21.19 -14.69
N THR A 4 3.22 22.12 -15.56
CA THR A 4 1.99 22.89 -15.38
C THR A 4 0.80 21.97 -15.64
N LEU A 5 -0.16 21.96 -14.73
CA LEU A 5 -1.40 21.22 -14.91
C LEU A 5 -2.26 21.90 -15.99
N SER A 6 -3.02 21.11 -16.73
CA SER A 6 -4.02 21.61 -17.65
C SER A 6 -5.17 22.30 -16.91
N ALA A 7 -5.94 23.12 -17.60
CA ALA A 7 -7.14 23.73 -17.01
C ALA A 7 -8.17 22.69 -16.55
N GLU A 8 -8.24 21.54 -17.23
CA GLU A 8 -9.09 20.41 -16.85
C GLU A 8 -8.59 19.78 -15.55
N ASP A 9 -7.27 19.55 -15.41
CA ASP A 9 -6.67 18.99 -14.19
C ASP A 9 -6.84 19.94 -13.00
N GLU A 10 -6.76 21.25 -13.20
CA GLU A 10 -7.03 22.23 -12.12
C GLU A 10 -8.51 22.25 -11.72
N THR A 11 -9.43 22.10 -12.65
CA THR A 11 -10.86 21.94 -12.37
C THR A 11 -11.10 20.67 -11.54
N PHE A 12 -10.51 19.54 -11.97
CA PHE A 12 -10.57 18.29 -11.25
C PHE A 12 -9.99 18.40 -9.83
N ARG A 13 -8.87 19.12 -9.67
CA ARG A 13 -8.29 19.40 -8.34
C ARG A 13 -9.29 20.14 -7.45
N GLY A 14 -10.01 21.11 -7.99
CA GLY A 14 -11.08 21.83 -7.28
C GLY A 14 -12.20 20.89 -6.81
N GLU A 15 -12.65 19.98 -7.67
CA GLU A 15 -13.66 18.96 -7.33
C GLU A 15 -13.18 18.03 -6.21
N VAL A 16 -11.93 17.57 -6.29
CA VAL A 16 -11.32 16.71 -5.26
C VAL A 16 -11.28 17.42 -3.92
N ARG A 17 -10.87 18.69 -3.88
CA ARG A 17 -10.87 19.50 -2.63
C ARG A 17 -12.26 19.65 -2.03
N ALA A 18 -13.26 19.93 -2.87
CA ALA A 18 -14.64 20.03 -2.42
C ALA A 18 -15.13 18.72 -1.81
N PHE A 19 -14.93 17.61 -2.52
CA PHE A 19 -15.28 16.26 -2.03
C PHE A 19 -14.61 15.94 -0.69
N LEU A 20 -13.30 16.14 -0.58
CA LEU A 20 -12.55 15.80 0.64
C LEU A 20 -12.98 16.63 1.86
N ARG A 21 -13.38 17.89 1.64
CA ARG A 21 -13.91 18.74 2.71
C ARG A 21 -15.15 18.14 3.35
N ASP A 22 -16.03 17.54 2.53
CA ASP A 22 -17.30 16.99 2.97
C ASP A 22 -17.15 15.52 3.42
N ALA A 23 -16.31 14.73 2.74
CA ALA A 23 -16.11 13.30 3.02
C ALA A 23 -15.20 13.00 4.22
N VAL A 24 -14.40 13.97 4.69
CA VAL A 24 -13.48 13.78 5.81
C VAL A 24 -13.88 14.67 6.99
N PRO A 25 -14.64 14.14 7.98
CA PRO A 25 -15.00 14.89 9.18
C PRO A 25 -13.77 15.43 9.94
N SER A 26 -13.91 16.56 10.62
CA SER A 26 -12.80 17.21 11.34
C SER A 26 -12.12 16.27 12.34
N GLY A 27 -12.87 15.52 13.14
CA GLY A 27 -12.32 14.56 14.09
C GLY A 27 -11.49 13.46 13.43
N VAL A 28 -11.94 12.93 12.27
CA VAL A 28 -11.18 11.94 11.49
C VAL A 28 -9.90 12.56 10.94
N ARG A 29 -9.98 13.78 10.42
CA ARG A 29 -8.83 14.55 9.94
C ARG A 29 -7.78 14.74 11.05
N ASP A 30 -8.23 15.14 12.22
CA ASP A 30 -7.37 15.38 13.39
C ASP A 30 -6.70 14.08 13.87
N ASP A 31 -7.41 12.95 13.86
CA ASP A 31 -6.86 11.65 14.21
C ASP A 31 -5.78 11.23 13.20
N VAL A 32 -6.05 11.33 11.90
CA VAL A 32 -5.06 11.04 10.86
C VAL A 32 -3.84 11.94 10.96
N ARG A 33 -4.05 13.26 11.21
CA ARG A 33 -2.97 14.23 11.35
C ARG A 33 -2.06 13.94 12.54
N ARG A 34 -2.63 13.45 13.63
CA ARG A 34 -1.87 13.07 14.84
C ARG A 34 -1.25 11.67 14.74
N GLY A 35 -1.61 10.86 13.73
CA GLY A 35 -1.21 9.46 13.64
C GLY A 35 -1.99 8.54 14.57
N ALA A 36 -3.15 8.97 15.06
CA ALA A 36 -3.99 8.16 15.92
C ALA A 36 -4.66 7.02 15.14
N PRO A 37 -4.88 5.85 15.78
CA PRO A 37 -5.58 4.75 15.14
C PRO A 37 -7.01 5.14 14.76
N LEU A 38 -7.39 4.91 13.52
CA LEU A 38 -8.77 5.12 13.06
C LEU A 38 -9.65 3.93 13.42
N SER A 39 -10.90 4.21 13.80
CA SER A 39 -11.92 3.16 13.95
C SER A 39 -12.24 2.50 12.60
N ALA A 40 -12.73 1.24 12.63
CA ALA A 40 -13.22 0.58 11.43
C ALA A 40 -14.36 1.40 10.79
N ALA A 41 -15.28 1.90 11.60
CA ALA A 41 -16.41 2.71 11.13
C ALA A 41 -15.96 3.99 10.38
N ALA A 42 -14.91 4.68 10.84
CA ALA A 42 -14.39 5.86 10.15
C ALA A 42 -13.77 5.51 8.80
N ARG A 43 -13.05 4.39 8.70
CA ARG A 43 -12.50 3.90 7.43
C ARG A 43 -13.61 3.46 6.47
N ASP A 44 -14.61 2.74 6.96
CA ASP A 44 -15.73 2.25 6.15
C ASP A 44 -16.60 3.42 5.65
N ALA A 45 -16.83 4.44 6.47
CA ALA A 45 -17.56 5.65 6.07
C ALA A 45 -16.82 6.43 4.97
N TYR A 46 -15.50 6.55 5.08
CA TYR A 46 -14.69 7.19 4.03
C TYR A 46 -14.68 6.37 2.74
N HIS A 47 -14.53 5.03 2.84
CA HIS A 47 -14.63 4.15 1.68
C HIS A 47 -16.01 4.25 1.01
N LYS A 48 -17.08 4.25 1.80
CA LYS A 48 -18.44 4.42 1.28
C LYS A 48 -18.61 5.75 0.55
N ALA A 49 -18.09 6.86 1.08
CA ALA A 49 -18.14 8.15 0.41
C ALA A 49 -17.42 8.12 -0.96
N LEU A 50 -16.25 7.46 -1.03
CA LEU A 50 -15.53 7.24 -2.30
C LEU A 50 -16.35 6.35 -3.26
N TYR A 51 -16.95 5.29 -2.76
CA TYR A 51 -17.78 4.38 -3.54
C TYR A 51 -19.01 5.10 -4.13
N ASP A 52 -19.76 5.81 -3.29
CA ASP A 52 -20.96 6.55 -3.70
C ASP A 52 -20.64 7.64 -4.76
N ARG A 53 -19.43 8.21 -4.71
CA ARG A 53 -18.94 9.17 -5.71
C ARG A 53 -18.42 8.49 -6.99
N GLY A 54 -18.25 7.17 -7.00
CA GLY A 54 -17.62 6.43 -8.10
C GLY A 54 -16.07 6.55 -8.13
N TRP A 55 -15.45 6.87 -7.01
CA TRP A 55 -14.01 7.16 -6.87
C TRP A 55 -13.23 6.09 -6.10
N ALA A 56 -13.88 5.01 -5.65
CA ALA A 56 -13.24 3.96 -4.86
C ALA A 56 -12.15 3.23 -5.66
N ALA A 57 -12.39 2.92 -6.94
CA ALA A 57 -11.42 2.26 -7.82
C ALA A 57 -10.94 3.24 -8.91
N GLN A 58 -10.01 4.10 -8.56
CA GLN A 58 -9.54 5.22 -9.39
C GLN A 58 -9.00 4.78 -10.77
N SER A 59 -8.24 3.68 -10.81
CA SER A 59 -7.57 3.19 -12.03
C SER A 59 -8.35 2.15 -12.82
N TRP A 60 -9.46 1.61 -12.27
CA TRP A 60 -10.22 0.61 -13.01
C TRP A 60 -10.95 1.24 -14.20
N PRO A 61 -11.12 0.51 -15.30
CA PRO A 61 -12.00 0.92 -16.39
C PRO A 61 -13.44 1.15 -15.89
N LYS A 62 -14.14 2.10 -16.51
CA LYS A 62 -15.50 2.46 -16.15
C LYS A 62 -16.49 1.28 -16.25
N GLU A 63 -16.26 0.38 -17.19
CA GLU A 63 -17.07 -0.85 -17.40
C GLU A 63 -17.06 -1.79 -16.19
N TYR A 64 -16.02 -1.70 -15.33
CA TYR A 64 -15.91 -2.44 -14.07
C TYR A 64 -16.23 -1.59 -12.84
N GLY A 65 -16.88 -0.44 -13.01
CA GLY A 65 -17.25 0.47 -11.93
C GLY A 65 -16.13 1.40 -11.45
N GLY A 66 -15.02 1.44 -12.16
CA GLY A 66 -13.91 2.33 -11.86
C GLY A 66 -14.10 3.76 -12.34
N ALA A 67 -13.31 4.69 -11.83
CA ALA A 67 -13.33 6.09 -12.25
C ALA A 67 -12.62 6.30 -13.61
N GLY A 68 -11.74 5.39 -14.02
CA GLY A 68 -10.98 5.50 -15.26
C GLY A 68 -9.99 6.67 -15.27
N TRP A 69 -9.49 7.07 -14.11
CA TRP A 69 -8.62 8.25 -13.99
C TRP A 69 -7.26 8.05 -14.64
N SER A 70 -6.79 9.11 -15.27
CA SER A 70 -5.42 9.20 -15.76
C SER A 70 -4.40 9.10 -14.61
N PRO A 71 -3.14 8.76 -14.88
CA PRO A 71 -2.08 8.81 -13.87
C PRO A 71 -1.92 10.18 -13.20
N ILE A 72 -2.17 11.28 -13.93
CA ILE A 72 -2.12 12.66 -13.41
C ILE A 72 -3.29 12.91 -12.45
N GLN A 73 -4.51 12.53 -12.82
CA GLN A 73 -5.68 12.68 -11.93
C GLN A 73 -5.52 11.88 -10.64
N ARG A 74 -4.97 10.67 -10.70
CA ARG A 74 -4.65 9.88 -9.50
C ARG A 74 -3.62 10.56 -8.61
N LEU A 75 -2.59 11.17 -9.20
CA LEU A 75 -1.59 11.93 -8.47
C LEU A 75 -2.20 13.17 -7.80
N ILE A 76 -3.08 13.92 -8.50
CA ILE A 76 -3.81 15.06 -7.95
C ILE A 76 -4.64 14.60 -6.74
N PHE A 77 -5.41 13.52 -6.89
CA PHE A 77 -6.21 13.00 -5.78
C PHE A 77 -5.34 12.64 -4.57
N ASP A 78 -4.22 11.93 -4.77
CA ASP A 78 -3.31 11.53 -3.68
C ASP A 78 -2.68 12.76 -2.99
N GLN A 79 -2.33 13.81 -3.76
CA GLN A 79 -1.83 15.06 -3.21
C GLN A 79 -2.88 15.75 -2.32
N GLU A 80 -4.09 15.92 -2.83
CA GLU A 80 -5.16 16.61 -2.11
C GLU A 80 -5.67 15.79 -0.91
N ALA A 81 -5.80 14.47 -1.05
CA ALA A 81 -6.17 13.56 0.04
C ALA A 81 -5.13 13.57 1.17
N SER A 82 -3.84 13.59 0.82
CA SER A 82 -2.76 13.69 1.79
C SER A 82 -2.75 15.04 2.51
N ALA A 83 -2.96 16.14 1.79
CA ALA A 83 -3.05 17.49 2.34
C ALA A 83 -4.29 17.69 3.24
N ALA A 84 -5.40 17.04 2.88
CA ALA A 84 -6.64 17.05 3.67
C ALA A 84 -6.60 16.08 4.87
N TRP A 85 -5.50 15.35 5.09
CA TRP A 85 -5.39 14.31 6.10
C TRP A 85 -6.50 13.27 6.01
N ALA A 86 -6.88 12.92 4.78
CA ALA A 86 -7.87 11.89 4.55
C ALA A 86 -7.34 10.50 4.99
N PRO A 87 -8.23 9.57 5.41
CA PRO A 87 -7.85 8.17 5.63
C PRO A 87 -7.23 7.55 4.38
N GLY A 88 -6.33 6.57 4.56
CA GLY A 88 -5.84 5.78 3.44
C GLY A 88 -6.99 5.02 2.77
N ALA A 89 -7.13 5.16 1.47
CA ALA A 89 -8.19 4.52 0.67
C ALA A 89 -7.76 3.17 0.05
N ALA A 90 -6.56 2.70 0.38
CA ALA A 90 -5.98 1.54 -0.29
C ALA A 90 -6.49 0.22 0.30
N LEU A 91 -7.60 -0.31 -0.25
CA LEU A 91 -8.05 -1.67 0.03
C LEU A 91 -7.32 -2.64 -0.92
N PRO A 92 -6.62 -3.69 -0.41
CA PRO A 92 -5.87 -4.63 -1.24
C PRO A 92 -6.70 -5.24 -2.38
N GLY A 93 -7.97 -5.49 -2.15
CA GLY A 93 -8.89 -5.96 -3.19
C GLY A 93 -9.02 -5.01 -4.37
N ILE A 94 -9.02 -3.71 -4.13
CA ILE A 94 -9.21 -2.69 -5.17
C ILE A 94 -7.89 -2.40 -5.91
N PHE A 95 -6.82 -2.05 -5.18
CA PHE A 95 -5.61 -1.55 -5.83
C PHE A 95 -4.62 -2.66 -6.24
N MET A 96 -4.75 -3.88 -5.66
CA MET A 96 -3.89 -5.02 -5.98
C MET A 96 -4.62 -6.10 -6.77
N LEU A 97 -5.67 -6.71 -6.21
CA LEU A 97 -6.37 -7.83 -6.82
C LEU A 97 -7.21 -7.42 -8.03
N GLY A 98 -7.94 -6.31 -7.95
CA GLY A 98 -8.85 -5.88 -9.02
C GLY A 98 -8.19 -5.75 -10.39
N PRO A 99 -7.04 -5.09 -10.54
CA PRO A 99 -6.31 -5.04 -11.81
C PRO A 99 -5.91 -6.43 -12.34
N ILE A 100 -5.64 -7.39 -11.45
CA ILE A 100 -5.32 -8.77 -11.82
C ILE A 100 -6.56 -9.52 -12.29
N LEU A 101 -7.69 -9.39 -11.59
CA LEU A 101 -8.97 -9.97 -12.02
C LEU A 101 -9.43 -9.40 -13.35
N ILE A 102 -9.32 -8.08 -13.55
CA ILE A 102 -9.68 -7.42 -14.81
C ILE A 102 -8.83 -7.97 -15.97
N ALA A 103 -7.54 -8.18 -15.75
CA ALA A 103 -6.62 -8.62 -16.79
C ALA A 103 -6.63 -10.13 -17.07
N PHE A 104 -6.85 -10.97 -16.05
CA PHE A 104 -6.65 -12.42 -16.12
C PHE A 104 -7.78 -13.27 -15.54
N GLY A 105 -8.73 -12.66 -14.83
CA GLY A 105 -9.88 -13.37 -14.28
C GLY A 105 -10.86 -13.81 -15.38
N SER A 106 -11.60 -14.87 -15.11
CA SER A 106 -12.71 -15.26 -15.98
C SER A 106 -13.85 -14.24 -15.89
N ASP A 107 -14.74 -14.23 -16.88
CA ASP A 107 -15.89 -13.32 -16.89
C ASP A 107 -16.82 -13.58 -15.69
N GLU A 108 -16.95 -14.83 -15.25
CA GLU A 108 -17.66 -15.20 -14.03
C GLU A 108 -17.00 -14.58 -12.79
N GLN A 109 -15.66 -14.68 -12.67
CA GLN A 109 -14.92 -14.06 -11.57
C GLN A 109 -15.10 -12.54 -11.57
N LYS A 110 -14.97 -11.88 -12.71
CA LYS A 110 -15.18 -10.44 -12.84
C LYS A 110 -16.58 -10.02 -12.41
N THR A 111 -17.60 -10.69 -12.92
CA THR A 111 -19.01 -10.38 -12.61
C THR A 111 -19.33 -10.61 -11.13
N ARG A 112 -18.83 -11.68 -10.55
CA ARG A 112 -19.09 -12.05 -9.15
C ARG A 112 -18.30 -11.23 -8.14
N LEU A 113 -17.02 -10.97 -8.42
CA LEU A 113 -16.09 -10.47 -7.40
C LEU A 113 -15.84 -8.96 -7.49
N LEU A 114 -15.74 -8.37 -8.70
CA LEU A 114 -15.39 -6.97 -8.83
C LEU A 114 -16.39 -6.02 -8.15
N PRO A 115 -17.73 -6.15 -8.34
CA PRO A 115 -18.68 -5.26 -7.66
C PRO A 115 -18.63 -5.37 -6.14
N ARG A 116 -18.52 -6.59 -5.60
CA ARG A 116 -18.47 -6.86 -4.17
C ARG A 116 -17.14 -6.39 -3.53
N THR A 117 -16.04 -6.45 -4.29
CA THR A 117 -14.74 -5.88 -3.89
C THR A 117 -14.80 -4.36 -3.86
N LEU A 118 -15.42 -3.76 -4.89
CA LEU A 118 -15.54 -2.32 -5.03
C LEU A 118 -16.40 -1.69 -3.92
N SER A 119 -17.51 -2.34 -3.56
CA SER A 119 -18.38 -1.90 -2.47
C SER A 119 -17.76 -2.09 -1.07
N GLY A 120 -16.71 -2.92 -0.95
CA GLY A 120 -16.12 -3.31 0.33
C GLY A 120 -16.88 -4.44 1.03
N GLU A 121 -17.85 -5.09 0.36
CA GLU A 121 -18.56 -6.27 0.86
C GLU A 121 -17.61 -7.45 1.08
N ILE A 122 -16.62 -7.63 0.18
CA ILE A 122 -15.54 -8.61 0.35
C ILE A 122 -14.26 -7.86 0.69
N ARG A 123 -13.70 -8.16 1.86
CA ARG A 123 -12.38 -7.69 2.27
C ARG A 123 -11.32 -8.73 1.94
N TRP A 124 -10.23 -8.27 1.34
CA TRP A 124 -9.17 -9.13 0.83
C TRP A 124 -7.87 -8.95 1.59
N ALA A 125 -7.19 -10.06 1.86
CA ALA A 125 -5.80 -10.08 2.31
C ALA A 125 -4.88 -10.60 1.21
N GLN A 126 -3.59 -10.21 1.26
CA GLN A 126 -2.55 -10.71 0.35
C GLN A 126 -1.74 -11.82 1.04
N GLY A 127 -1.80 -13.04 0.55
CA GLY A 127 -1.12 -14.21 1.10
C GLY A 127 0.07 -14.66 0.27
N TYR A 128 1.16 -13.89 0.22
CA TYR A 128 2.33 -14.23 -0.60
C TYR A 128 3.45 -14.87 0.21
N SER A 129 3.96 -14.15 1.21
CA SER A 129 5.13 -14.54 1.99
C SER A 129 4.92 -15.80 2.83
N GLU A 130 5.99 -16.57 2.99
CA GLU A 130 6.06 -17.73 3.89
C GLU A 130 7.25 -17.56 4.85
N PRO A 131 7.35 -18.31 5.95
CA PRO A 131 8.47 -18.21 6.88
C PRO A 131 9.85 -18.33 6.22
N GLY A 132 9.99 -19.17 5.19
CA GLY A 132 11.20 -19.36 4.41
C GLY A 132 11.25 -18.60 3.09
N SER A 133 10.21 -17.83 2.73
CA SER A 133 10.04 -17.28 1.39
C SER A 133 9.40 -15.87 1.43
N GLY A 134 10.21 -14.87 1.76
CA GLY A 134 9.85 -13.45 1.70
C GLY A 134 10.45 -12.78 0.48
N SER A 135 11.72 -12.34 0.58
CA SER A 135 12.42 -11.71 -0.55
C SER A 135 12.64 -12.67 -1.73
N ASP A 136 12.89 -13.94 -1.47
CA ASP A 136 12.90 -15.01 -2.49
C ASP A 136 11.51 -15.66 -2.61
N LEU A 137 10.52 -14.86 -3.00
CA LEU A 137 9.12 -15.28 -3.07
C LEU A 137 8.93 -16.51 -3.97
N ALA A 138 9.72 -16.66 -5.03
CA ALA A 138 9.64 -17.80 -5.93
C ALA A 138 9.96 -19.15 -5.27
N SER A 139 10.56 -19.15 -4.06
CA SER A 139 10.84 -20.37 -3.28
C SER A 139 9.67 -20.83 -2.39
N LEU A 140 8.48 -20.24 -2.54
CA LEU A 140 7.28 -20.61 -1.78
C LEU A 140 6.97 -22.10 -1.89
N GLN A 141 6.46 -22.67 -0.79
CA GLN A 141 6.23 -24.12 -0.62
C GLN A 141 4.78 -24.49 -0.28
N THR A 142 3.90 -23.52 0.02
CA THR A 142 2.47 -23.80 0.21
C THR A 142 1.96 -24.58 -0.99
N ARG A 143 1.62 -25.85 -0.77
CA ARG A 143 1.29 -26.82 -1.82
C ARG A 143 -0.22 -26.82 -2.10
N ALA A 144 -0.59 -26.93 -3.37
CA ALA A 144 -1.94 -27.16 -3.81
C ALA A 144 -1.96 -28.42 -4.70
N VAL A 145 -2.69 -29.45 -4.27
CA VAL A 145 -2.85 -30.70 -5.01
C VAL A 145 -4.26 -30.73 -5.57
N ARG A 146 -4.38 -31.00 -6.86
CA ARG A 146 -5.68 -31.12 -7.51
C ARG A 146 -6.44 -32.35 -7.00
N ASP A 147 -7.69 -32.14 -6.60
CA ASP A 147 -8.61 -33.17 -6.14
C ASP A 147 -10.00 -32.89 -6.77
N GLY A 148 -10.31 -33.58 -7.86
CA GLY A 148 -11.52 -33.37 -8.64
C GLY A 148 -11.61 -31.95 -9.21
N ASP A 149 -12.62 -31.20 -8.79
CA ASP A 149 -12.92 -29.82 -9.18
C ASP A 149 -12.38 -28.77 -8.18
N ALA A 150 -11.47 -29.19 -7.30
CA ALA A 150 -10.86 -28.33 -6.29
C ALA A 150 -9.34 -28.57 -6.18
N TYR A 151 -8.67 -27.69 -5.44
CA TYR A 151 -7.34 -27.90 -4.87
C TYR A 151 -7.46 -28.20 -3.38
N ARG A 152 -6.60 -29.09 -2.89
CA ARG A 152 -6.30 -29.28 -1.45
C ARG A 152 -5.04 -28.52 -1.14
N VAL A 153 -5.17 -27.46 -0.32
CA VAL A 153 -4.09 -26.51 -0.06
C VAL A 153 -3.56 -26.68 1.35
N SER A 154 -2.23 -26.91 1.47
CA SER A 154 -1.55 -27.04 2.77
C SER A 154 -0.26 -26.23 2.79
N GLY A 155 -0.02 -25.52 3.90
CA GLY A 155 1.16 -24.69 4.11
C GLY A 155 0.94 -23.59 5.13
N GLN A 156 1.83 -22.61 5.12
CA GLN A 156 1.78 -21.46 6.03
C GLN A 156 2.12 -20.17 5.29
N LYS A 157 1.32 -19.15 5.51
CA LYS A 157 1.58 -17.78 5.06
C LYS A 157 1.87 -16.90 6.28
N ILE A 158 2.73 -15.90 6.11
CA ILE A 158 3.13 -15.00 7.20
C ILE A 158 3.19 -13.55 6.71
N TRP A 159 3.14 -12.62 7.65
CA TRP A 159 3.14 -11.17 7.37
C TRP A 159 1.90 -10.72 6.60
N ILE A 160 0.76 -11.35 6.84
CA ILE A 160 -0.49 -11.08 6.11
C ILE A 160 -1.24 -9.96 6.82
N THR A 161 -1.30 -8.79 6.18
CA THR A 161 -1.98 -7.61 6.74
C THR A 161 -3.47 -7.86 6.86
N HIS A 162 -3.99 -7.72 8.07
CA HIS A 162 -5.41 -7.81 8.42
C HIS A 162 -6.13 -9.09 7.96
N ALA A 163 -5.44 -10.26 7.92
CA ALA A 163 -6.11 -11.52 7.62
C ALA A 163 -7.25 -11.82 8.60
N ASP A 164 -7.11 -11.42 9.86
CA ASP A 164 -8.11 -11.55 10.94
C ASP A 164 -9.40 -10.75 10.71
N ARG A 165 -9.40 -9.84 9.75
CA ARG A 165 -10.52 -8.93 9.41
C ARG A 165 -10.90 -9.01 7.94
N SER A 166 -10.35 -9.98 7.21
CA SER A 166 -10.59 -10.20 5.79
C SER A 166 -11.44 -11.44 5.58
N ASP A 167 -12.24 -11.44 4.52
CA ASP A 167 -13.09 -12.57 4.16
C ASP A 167 -12.34 -13.55 3.26
N MET A 168 -11.53 -13.00 2.36
CA MET A 168 -10.82 -13.74 1.33
C MET A 168 -9.35 -13.38 1.29
N MET A 169 -8.52 -14.31 0.85
CA MET A 169 -7.10 -14.09 0.60
C MET A 169 -6.75 -14.43 -0.85
N PHE A 170 -6.14 -13.51 -1.57
CA PHE A 170 -5.48 -13.85 -2.83
C PHE A 170 -4.05 -14.30 -2.54
N THR A 171 -3.71 -15.48 -3.01
CA THR A 171 -2.47 -16.14 -2.60
C THR A 171 -1.79 -16.91 -3.73
N LEU A 172 -0.51 -17.14 -3.56
CA LEU A 172 0.31 -17.96 -4.43
C LEU A 172 0.52 -19.34 -3.79
N VAL A 173 0.30 -20.37 -4.60
CA VAL A 173 0.49 -21.78 -4.18
C VAL A 173 1.33 -22.51 -5.19
N ARG A 174 1.96 -23.62 -4.77
CA ARG A 174 2.77 -24.52 -5.61
C ARG A 174 1.88 -25.67 -6.10
N THR A 175 1.56 -25.69 -7.41
CA THR A 175 0.80 -26.78 -8.04
C THR A 175 1.71 -27.80 -8.72
N SER A 176 2.90 -27.38 -9.14
CA SER A 176 3.90 -28.25 -9.75
C SER A 176 5.32 -27.70 -9.55
N THR A 177 6.32 -28.47 -9.94
CA THR A 177 7.72 -28.06 -9.98
C THR A 177 8.18 -27.98 -11.43
N GLY A 178 9.13 -27.08 -11.72
CA GLY A 178 9.70 -26.90 -13.06
C GLY A 178 11.21 -26.69 -13.02
N ALA A 179 11.81 -26.35 -14.16
CA ALA A 179 13.24 -26.13 -14.29
C ALA A 179 13.74 -24.91 -13.49
N VAL A 180 12.87 -23.93 -13.25
CA VAL A 180 13.15 -22.74 -12.44
C VAL A 180 12.05 -22.55 -11.39
N LYS A 181 12.40 -21.92 -10.25
CA LYS A 181 11.51 -21.73 -9.09
C LYS A 181 10.18 -21.05 -9.42
N GLN A 182 10.14 -20.21 -10.43
CA GLN A 182 8.97 -19.46 -10.85
C GLN A 182 7.89 -20.32 -11.50
N GLN A 183 8.27 -21.44 -12.10
CA GLN A 183 7.35 -22.35 -12.75
C GLN A 183 6.54 -23.15 -11.73
N GLY A 184 5.30 -23.46 -12.05
CA GLY A 184 4.40 -24.24 -11.20
C GLY A 184 3.83 -23.46 -10.00
N ILE A 185 3.94 -22.14 -10.00
CA ILE A 185 3.24 -21.25 -9.06
C ILE A 185 1.89 -20.88 -9.66
N THR A 186 0.81 -21.05 -8.89
CA THR A 186 -0.56 -20.76 -9.29
C THR A 186 -1.16 -19.68 -8.38
N PHE A 187 -1.98 -18.81 -8.94
CA PHE A 187 -2.68 -17.75 -8.22
C PHE A 187 -4.09 -18.20 -7.90
N VAL A 188 -4.46 -18.22 -6.61
CA VAL A 188 -5.77 -18.66 -6.15
C VAL A 188 -6.43 -17.69 -5.18
N LEU A 189 -7.75 -17.72 -5.12
CA LEU A 189 -8.59 -16.96 -4.20
C LEU A 189 -9.10 -17.93 -3.12
N LEU A 190 -8.66 -17.74 -1.88
CA LEU A 190 -8.93 -18.63 -0.75
C LEU A 190 -9.88 -17.95 0.23
N ASP A 191 -10.91 -18.67 0.67
CA ASP A 191 -11.82 -18.24 1.74
C ASP A 191 -11.10 -18.40 3.09
N LEU A 192 -10.96 -17.29 3.84
CA LEU A 192 -10.30 -17.30 5.14
C LEU A 192 -11.15 -17.92 6.27
N HIS A 193 -12.44 -18.17 6.00
CA HIS A 193 -13.36 -18.86 6.91
C HIS A 193 -13.51 -20.37 6.60
N ALA A 194 -12.82 -20.86 5.55
CA ALA A 194 -12.90 -22.27 5.17
C ALA A 194 -12.35 -23.20 6.28
N PRO A 195 -12.90 -24.42 6.42
CA PRO A 195 -12.32 -25.43 7.30
C PRO A 195 -10.84 -25.67 6.98
N GLY A 196 -9.99 -25.80 8.02
CA GLY A 196 -8.55 -25.96 7.89
C GLY A 196 -7.75 -24.64 7.88
N VAL A 197 -8.40 -23.49 7.90
CA VAL A 197 -7.72 -22.17 8.03
C VAL A 197 -7.60 -21.81 9.51
N THR A 198 -6.40 -21.46 9.94
CA THR A 198 -6.14 -20.90 11.27
C THR A 198 -5.35 -19.61 11.13
N ILE A 199 -5.86 -18.51 11.72
CA ILE A 199 -5.26 -17.17 11.67
C ILE A 199 -4.73 -16.83 13.04
N ARG A 200 -3.47 -16.38 13.13
CA ARG A 200 -2.83 -15.92 14.37
C ARG A 200 -2.24 -14.53 14.18
N PRO A 201 -2.75 -13.52 14.88
CA PRO A 201 -2.17 -12.18 14.87
C PRO A 201 -0.75 -12.15 15.44
N ILE A 202 0.11 -11.30 14.88
CA ILE A 202 1.48 -11.04 15.34
C ILE A 202 1.52 -9.63 15.92
N THR A 203 1.95 -9.49 17.17
CA THR A 203 2.14 -8.19 17.79
C THR A 203 3.44 -7.55 17.31
N LEU A 204 3.34 -6.32 16.81
CA LEU A 204 4.47 -5.52 16.33
C LEU A 204 5.08 -4.65 17.43
N LEU A 205 6.16 -3.93 17.13
CA LEU A 205 6.87 -3.03 18.06
C LEU A 205 6.01 -1.88 18.57
N ASP A 206 5.03 -1.44 17.80
CA ASP A 206 4.04 -0.42 18.16
C ASP A 206 2.85 -0.95 18.97
N ASN A 207 2.90 -2.24 19.35
CA ASN A 207 1.82 -3.01 19.96
C ASN A 207 0.57 -3.20 19.08
N ALA A 208 0.60 -2.84 17.80
CA ALA A 208 -0.44 -3.20 16.86
C ALA A 208 -0.37 -4.70 16.49
N ALA A 209 -1.51 -5.30 16.23
CA ALA A 209 -1.64 -6.68 15.72
C ALA A 209 -2.27 -6.64 14.33
N GLU A 210 -1.64 -5.89 13.41
CA GLU A 210 -2.18 -5.69 12.07
C GLU A 210 -1.76 -6.75 11.06
N ILE A 211 -0.76 -7.57 11.41
CA ILE A 211 -0.27 -8.66 10.56
C ILE A 211 -0.49 -10.00 11.22
N CYS A 212 -0.67 -11.03 10.39
CA CYS A 212 -1.02 -12.37 10.84
C CYS A 212 -0.13 -13.45 10.21
N GLU A 213 -0.06 -14.60 10.89
CA GLU A 213 0.23 -15.89 10.30
C GLU A 213 -1.09 -16.54 9.88
N VAL A 214 -1.08 -17.25 8.76
CA VAL A 214 -2.22 -18.02 8.25
C VAL A 214 -1.74 -19.45 7.98
N PHE A 215 -2.24 -20.39 8.76
CA PHE A 215 -1.98 -21.81 8.59
C PHE A 215 -3.09 -22.44 7.74
N LEU A 216 -2.70 -23.26 6.80
CA LEU A 216 -3.59 -23.94 5.86
C LEU A 216 -3.36 -25.45 6.03
N ASP A 217 -4.38 -26.15 6.55
CA ASP A 217 -4.36 -27.60 6.77
C ASP A 217 -5.44 -28.24 5.91
N ASP A 218 -5.02 -28.74 4.75
CA ASP A 218 -5.87 -29.44 3.78
C ASP A 218 -7.12 -28.63 3.35
N VAL A 219 -6.94 -27.32 3.15
CA VAL A 219 -8.03 -26.39 2.80
C VAL A 219 -8.51 -26.65 1.38
N THR A 220 -9.83 -26.79 1.22
CA THR A 220 -10.46 -26.96 -0.10
C THR A 220 -10.63 -25.61 -0.79
N VAL A 221 -10.03 -25.45 -1.98
CA VAL A 221 -10.15 -24.27 -2.83
C VAL A 221 -10.73 -24.69 -4.19
N PRO A 222 -11.96 -24.29 -4.54
CA PRO A 222 -12.54 -24.63 -5.84
C PRO A 222 -11.68 -24.21 -7.02
N LEU A 223 -11.63 -24.98 -8.10
CA LEU A 223 -10.91 -24.59 -9.34
C LEU A 223 -11.41 -23.28 -9.93
N ALA A 224 -12.70 -22.96 -9.74
CA ALA A 224 -13.31 -21.69 -10.13
C ALA A 224 -12.67 -20.46 -9.42
N ASN A 225 -11.93 -20.67 -8.32
CA ASN A 225 -11.19 -19.66 -7.58
C ASN A 225 -9.71 -19.55 -8.04
N ARG A 226 -9.27 -20.31 -9.04
CA ARG A 226 -7.99 -20.08 -9.72
C ARG A 226 -8.11 -18.86 -10.64
N VAL A 227 -7.18 -17.93 -10.55
CA VAL A 227 -7.11 -16.78 -11.45
C VAL A 227 -6.15 -17.11 -12.60
N GLY A 228 -6.66 -17.01 -13.81
CA GLY A 228 -5.91 -17.34 -15.01
C GLY A 228 -5.50 -18.82 -15.11
N GLU A 229 -4.36 -19.10 -15.74
CA GLU A 229 -3.89 -20.45 -16.01
C GLU A 229 -3.08 -21.02 -14.86
N GLU A 230 -3.18 -22.35 -14.67
CA GLU A 230 -2.38 -23.08 -13.68
C GLU A 230 -0.88 -23.00 -14.05
N GLY A 231 -0.04 -22.72 -13.06
CA GLY A 231 1.40 -22.55 -13.25
C GLY A 231 1.85 -21.16 -13.65
N GLU A 232 0.93 -20.25 -14.02
CA GLU A 232 1.24 -18.87 -14.48
C GLU A 232 1.14 -17.81 -13.37
N GLY A 233 0.92 -18.21 -12.13
CA GLY A 233 0.75 -17.30 -10.99
C GLY A 233 1.93 -16.35 -10.77
N TRP A 234 3.14 -16.72 -11.17
CA TRP A 234 4.31 -15.84 -11.08
C TRP A 234 4.16 -14.60 -11.98
N THR A 235 3.66 -14.79 -13.19
CA THR A 235 3.38 -13.69 -14.15
C THR A 235 2.36 -12.70 -13.55
N TYR A 236 1.30 -13.21 -12.92
CA TYR A 236 0.26 -12.38 -12.30
C TYR A 236 0.79 -11.66 -11.06
N ALA A 237 1.56 -12.36 -10.22
CA ALA A 237 2.18 -11.78 -9.03
C ALA A 237 3.15 -10.66 -9.37
N THR A 238 4.01 -10.82 -10.38
CA THR A 238 4.96 -9.77 -10.78
C THR A 238 4.25 -8.52 -11.27
N ARG A 239 3.16 -8.68 -12.03
CA ARG A 239 2.34 -7.56 -12.50
C ARG A 239 1.67 -6.82 -11.33
N LEU A 240 1.15 -7.55 -10.34
CA LEU A 240 0.59 -6.96 -9.12
C LEU A 240 1.64 -6.14 -8.34
N LEU A 241 2.83 -6.71 -8.13
CA LEU A 241 3.91 -6.08 -7.39
C LEU A 241 4.47 -4.81 -8.09
N GLU A 242 4.35 -4.68 -9.42
CA GLU A 242 4.68 -3.46 -10.14
C GLU A 242 3.72 -2.31 -9.77
N HIS A 243 2.43 -2.59 -9.63
CA HIS A 243 1.44 -1.62 -9.18
C HIS A 243 1.63 -1.24 -7.71
N GLU A 244 1.87 -2.19 -6.83
CA GLU A 244 2.08 -1.97 -5.40
C GLU A 244 3.23 -1.00 -5.12
N ARG A 245 4.37 -1.18 -5.78
CA ARG A 245 5.56 -0.34 -5.57
C ARG A 245 5.34 1.14 -5.86
N SER A 246 4.43 1.47 -6.77
CA SER A 246 4.13 2.87 -7.12
C SER A 246 3.42 3.62 -5.99
N THR A 247 2.77 2.92 -5.07
CA THR A 247 1.99 3.51 -3.97
C THR A 247 2.74 3.55 -2.63
N VAL A 248 3.68 2.63 -2.40
CA VAL A 248 4.37 2.48 -1.10
C VAL A 248 5.30 3.67 -0.76
N GLY A 249 5.81 4.41 -1.74
CA GLY A 249 6.68 5.57 -1.49
C GLY A 249 6.00 6.73 -0.77
N ASN A 250 4.69 6.83 -0.83
CA ASN A 250 3.78 7.79 -0.16
C ASN A 250 4.35 9.20 0.08
N VAL A 251 4.98 9.78 -0.97
CA VAL A 251 5.68 11.07 -0.93
C VAL A 251 4.76 12.19 -0.45
N ASN A 252 3.47 12.18 -0.86
CA ASN A 252 2.52 13.22 -0.52
C ASN A 252 2.13 13.19 0.96
N ARG A 253 1.95 12.01 1.55
CA ARG A 253 1.74 11.86 3.00
C ARG A 253 2.98 12.29 3.80
N ALA A 254 4.17 11.95 3.33
CA ALA A 254 5.43 12.39 3.93
C ALA A 254 5.55 13.91 3.91
N ARG A 255 5.12 14.57 2.83
CA ARG A 255 5.07 16.04 2.74
C ARG A 255 4.14 16.65 3.78
N ALA A 256 2.90 16.14 3.90
CA ALA A 256 1.95 16.59 4.90
C ALA A 256 2.50 16.40 6.33
N ALA A 257 3.13 15.26 6.61
CA ALA A 257 3.77 14.98 7.89
C ALA A 257 4.95 15.93 8.17
N CYS A 258 5.75 16.28 7.16
CA CYS A 258 6.84 17.26 7.29
C CYS A 258 6.31 18.66 7.67
N THR A 259 5.21 19.10 7.05
CA THR A 259 4.52 20.33 7.44
C THR A 259 4.08 20.29 8.90
N ARG A 260 3.53 19.16 9.35
CA ARG A 260 3.12 18.97 10.75
C ARG A 260 4.30 19.07 11.72
N ILE A 261 5.45 18.52 11.38
CA ILE A 261 6.65 18.62 12.22
C ILE A 261 7.11 20.07 12.36
N ARG A 262 7.04 20.84 11.27
CA ARG A 262 7.35 22.27 11.30
C ARG A 262 6.44 23.03 12.26
N GLU A 263 5.15 22.71 12.29
CA GLU A 263 4.19 23.28 13.23
C GLU A 263 4.55 22.92 14.69
N ILE A 264 4.80 21.64 14.96
CA ILE A 264 5.21 21.16 16.31
C ILE A 264 6.50 21.87 16.75
N ALA A 265 7.50 21.95 15.87
CA ALA A 265 8.77 22.58 16.20
C ALA A 265 8.66 24.10 16.42
N ALA A 266 7.72 24.77 15.75
CA ALA A 266 7.42 26.20 15.98
C ALA A 266 6.80 26.44 17.37
N GLU A 267 5.97 25.52 17.85
CA GLU A 267 5.32 25.57 19.16
C GLU A 267 6.26 25.15 20.31
N GLN A 268 7.25 24.29 20.02
CA GLN A 268 8.20 23.79 21.01
C GLN A 268 9.19 24.88 21.41
N ARG A 269 9.12 25.35 22.65
CA ARG A 269 10.01 26.41 23.19
C ARG A 269 11.36 25.85 23.58
N THR A 270 12.39 26.57 23.17
CA THR A 270 13.79 26.40 23.63
C THR A 270 14.24 27.67 24.33
N GLY A 271 15.43 27.66 24.98
CA GLY A 271 15.91 28.80 25.74
C GLY A 271 15.91 30.14 24.96
N ASN A 272 16.14 30.11 23.65
CA ASN A 272 16.31 31.29 22.78
C ASN A 272 15.21 31.46 21.71
N GLY A 273 14.07 30.75 21.83
CA GLY A 273 13.03 30.84 20.82
C GLY A 273 12.23 29.55 20.66
N SER A 274 11.97 29.15 19.43
CA SER A 274 11.36 27.87 19.09
C SER A 274 12.43 26.84 18.67
N LEU A 275 12.06 25.57 18.56
CA LEU A 275 12.98 24.54 18.07
C LEU A 275 13.37 24.79 16.59
N LEU A 276 12.59 25.54 15.82
CA LEU A 276 12.96 25.93 14.45
C LEU A 276 14.15 26.90 14.42
N ASP A 277 14.42 27.61 15.53
CA ASP A 277 15.56 28.53 15.66
C ASP A 277 16.84 27.77 16.06
N ASP A 278 16.76 26.48 16.43
CA ASP A 278 17.91 25.62 16.63
C ASP A 278 18.51 25.23 15.26
N PRO A 279 19.78 25.63 14.98
CA PRO A 279 20.39 25.41 13.67
C PRO A 279 20.57 23.94 13.33
N LEU A 280 20.75 23.06 14.32
CA LEU A 280 20.90 21.61 14.09
C LEU A 280 19.57 20.96 13.73
N PHE A 281 18.47 21.36 14.36
CA PHE A 281 17.15 20.89 14.01
C PHE A 281 16.71 21.43 12.63
N ALA A 282 16.90 22.73 12.40
CA ALA A 282 16.56 23.37 11.13
C ALA A 282 17.30 22.75 9.95
N GLU A 283 18.60 22.42 10.11
CA GLU A 283 19.38 21.73 9.07
C GLU A 283 18.80 20.35 8.75
N LYS A 284 18.49 19.53 9.75
CA LYS A 284 17.90 18.20 9.54
C LYS A 284 16.55 18.29 8.82
N LEU A 285 15.70 19.23 9.23
CA LEU A 285 14.41 19.47 8.60
C LEU A 285 14.58 19.90 7.13
N ALA A 286 15.49 20.82 6.85
CA ALA A 286 15.78 21.28 5.49
C ALA A 286 16.29 20.14 4.59
N ARG A 287 17.12 19.23 5.09
CA ARG A 287 17.57 18.05 4.34
C ARG A 287 16.41 17.14 3.95
N VAL A 288 15.47 16.92 4.85
CA VAL A 288 14.25 16.13 4.55
C VAL A 288 13.40 16.84 3.49
N GLU A 289 13.21 18.15 3.61
CA GLU A 289 12.44 18.93 2.63
C GLU A 289 13.07 18.90 1.23
N ILE A 290 14.39 19.00 1.11
CA ILE A 290 15.11 18.87 -0.17
C ILE A 290 14.87 17.48 -0.78
N ARG A 291 14.96 16.40 0.02
CA ARG A 291 14.70 15.04 -0.45
C ARG A 291 13.25 14.84 -0.88
N LEU A 292 12.30 15.40 -0.13
CA LEU A 292 10.88 15.39 -0.50
C LEU A 292 10.62 16.12 -1.82
N GLN A 293 11.27 17.25 -2.03
CA GLN A 293 11.15 17.99 -3.28
C GLN A 293 11.66 17.16 -4.46
N ALA A 294 12.84 16.55 -4.33
CA ALA A 294 13.38 15.66 -5.36
C ALA A 294 12.46 14.46 -5.65
N ALA A 295 11.91 13.82 -4.59
CA ALA A 295 10.96 12.71 -4.73
C ALA A 295 9.66 13.15 -5.43
N THR A 296 9.19 14.37 -5.18
CA THR A 296 8.01 14.92 -5.84
C THR A 296 8.21 15.10 -7.34
N PHE A 297 9.34 15.66 -7.77
CA PHE A 297 9.64 15.76 -9.20
C PHE A 297 9.76 14.40 -9.87
N MET A 298 10.34 13.42 -9.16
CA MET A 298 10.40 12.04 -9.66
C MET A 298 9.00 11.43 -9.79
N GLN A 299 8.12 11.65 -8.81
CA GLN A 299 6.72 11.17 -8.85
C GLN A 299 5.94 11.78 -10.02
N LEU A 300 6.08 13.08 -10.25
CA LEU A 300 5.50 13.76 -11.41
C LEU A 300 6.01 13.18 -12.74
N ARG A 301 7.32 12.92 -12.84
CA ARG A 301 7.91 12.32 -14.05
C ARG A 301 7.34 10.92 -14.29
N VAL A 302 7.28 10.07 -13.26
CA VAL A 302 6.72 8.72 -13.38
C VAL A 302 5.24 8.77 -13.79
N ALA A 303 4.46 9.71 -13.24
CA ALA A 303 3.06 9.89 -13.62
C ALA A 303 2.90 10.37 -15.07
N ALA A 304 3.74 11.30 -15.52
CA ALA A 304 3.74 11.77 -16.90
C ALA A 304 4.16 10.68 -17.91
N GLU A 305 5.18 9.89 -17.59
CA GLU A 305 5.60 8.74 -18.40
C GLU A 305 4.47 7.69 -18.50
N ALA A 306 3.78 7.42 -17.39
CA ALA A 306 2.63 6.51 -17.38
C ALA A 306 1.44 7.05 -18.18
N ALA A 307 1.18 8.37 -18.12
CA ALA A 307 0.14 9.03 -18.91
C ALA A 307 0.41 8.97 -20.42
N ALA A 308 1.70 8.94 -20.82
CA ALA A 308 2.12 8.76 -22.22
C ALA A 308 2.10 7.27 -22.65
N GLY A 309 1.51 6.36 -21.87
CA GLY A 309 1.43 4.92 -22.18
C GLY A 309 2.65 4.11 -21.75
N GLY A 310 3.61 4.72 -21.05
CA GLY A 310 4.75 4.02 -20.45
C GLY A 310 4.33 3.13 -19.28
N ARG A 311 5.16 2.12 -18.98
CA ARG A 311 4.98 1.32 -17.73
C ARG A 311 5.73 1.99 -16.58
N PRO A 312 5.24 1.87 -15.33
CA PRO A 312 6.02 2.21 -14.16
C PRO A 312 7.33 1.41 -14.19
N GLY A 313 8.39 2.08 -14.56
CA GLY A 313 9.69 1.45 -14.73
C GLY A 313 10.42 1.28 -13.38
N PRO A 314 11.74 0.99 -13.41
CA PRO A 314 12.55 0.86 -12.20
C PRO A 314 12.64 2.17 -11.38
N ALA A 315 12.16 3.31 -11.92
CA ALA A 315 12.00 4.56 -11.16
C ALA A 315 11.04 4.42 -9.95
N SER A 316 10.05 3.51 -10.02
CA SER A 316 9.20 3.17 -8.86
C SER A 316 10.00 2.59 -7.69
N SER A 317 11.09 1.86 -7.97
CA SER A 317 12.02 1.35 -6.94
C SER A 317 12.79 2.48 -6.24
N LEU A 318 13.20 3.51 -6.98
CA LEU A 318 13.82 4.72 -6.39
C LEU A 318 12.84 5.49 -5.53
N LEU A 319 11.61 5.69 -6.01
CA LEU A 319 10.54 6.34 -5.23
C LEU A 319 10.27 5.58 -3.92
N LYS A 320 10.21 4.26 -3.97
CA LYS A 320 10.03 3.42 -2.78
C LYS A 320 11.18 3.61 -1.79
N ILE A 321 12.44 3.57 -2.23
CA ILE A 321 13.61 3.78 -1.37
C ILE A 321 13.54 5.16 -0.72
N ILE A 322 13.47 6.22 -1.52
CA ILE A 322 13.53 7.61 -1.04
C ILE A 322 12.33 7.91 -0.14
N GLY A 323 11.12 7.55 -0.57
CA GLY A 323 9.90 7.85 0.18
C GLY A 323 9.87 7.17 1.54
N THR A 324 10.31 5.91 1.64
CA THR A 324 10.34 5.20 2.92
C THR A 324 11.48 5.66 3.83
N GLU A 325 12.65 6.02 3.30
CA GLU A 325 13.72 6.64 4.09
C GLU A 325 13.28 7.99 4.65
N VAL A 326 12.70 8.84 3.82
CA VAL A 326 12.17 10.14 4.26
C VAL A 326 11.06 9.98 5.30
N ALA A 327 10.13 9.02 5.14
CA ALA A 327 9.11 8.75 6.15
C ALA A 327 9.73 8.34 7.50
N GLN A 328 10.81 7.55 7.50
CA GLN A 328 11.53 7.17 8.71
C GLN A 328 12.26 8.37 9.34
N GLU A 329 12.88 9.23 8.54
CA GLU A 329 13.52 10.47 9.03
C GLU A 329 12.50 11.44 9.64
N ILE A 330 11.33 11.59 9.01
CA ILE A 330 10.23 12.41 9.51
C ILE A 330 9.77 11.95 10.89
N THR A 331 9.57 10.65 11.10
CA THR A 331 9.17 10.15 12.42
C THR A 331 10.28 10.29 13.46
N HIS A 332 11.55 10.24 13.07
CA HIS A 332 12.67 10.56 13.95
C HIS A 332 12.70 12.06 14.34
N LEU A 333 12.44 12.95 13.39
CA LEU A 333 12.30 14.38 13.68
C LEU A 333 11.11 14.68 14.58
N ALA A 334 9.97 13.96 14.42
CA ALA A 334 8.83 14.07 15.31
C ALA A 334 9.18 13.71 16.75
N MET A 335 9.91 12.60 16.97
CA MET A 335 10.44 12.22 18.28
C MET A 335 11.32 13.31 18.88
N THR A 336 12.20 13.90 18.07
CA THR A 336 13.09 14.99 18.50
C THR A 336 12.30 16.25 18.87
N ALA A 337 11.33 16.62 18.04
CA ALA A 337 10.51 17.81 18.27
C ALA A 337 9.61 17.69 19.51
N SER A 338 9.07 16.52 19.79
CA SER A 338 8.24 16.25 20.97
C SER A 338 9.07 16.03 22.26
N GLY A 339 10.38 15.88 22.17
CA GLY A 339 11.30 15.74 23.31
C GLY A 339 10.95 14.53 24.20
N SER A 340 11.07 14.71 25.53
CA SER A 340 10.81 13.64 26.50
C SER A 340 9.35 13.14 26.50
N ALA A 341 8.40 13.96 26.06
CA ALA A 341 6.98 13.55 25.94
C ALA A 341 6.81 12.42 24.93
N ALA A 342 7.63 12.39 23.87
CA ALA A 342 7.62 11.30 22.90
C ALA A 342 8.00 9.94 23.48
N LEU A 343 8.75 9.90 24.58
CA LEU A 343 9.18 8.65 25.23
C LEU A 343 8.11 8.06 26.15
N ALA A 344 6.98 8.76 26.36
CA ALA A 344 5.88 8.23 27.13
C ALA A 344 5.29 6.98 26.46
N LYS A 345 4.92 5.98 27.29
CA LYS A 345 4.28 4.75 26.79
C LYS A 345 3.04 5.10 25.96
N ALA A 346 2.97 4.57 24.77
CA ALA A 346 1.87 4.80 23.82
C ALA A 346 1.72 6.26 23.32
N SER A 347 2.80 7.07 23.33
CA SER A 347 2.79 8.33 22.57
C SER A 347 2.60 8.04 21.09
N LEU A 348 1.90 8.93 20.39
CA LEU A 348 1.64 8.76 18.94
C LEU A 348 2.95 8.85 18.14
N GLU A 349 3.91 9.67 18.60
CA GLU A 349 5.23 9.79 17.98
C GLU A 349 6.02 8.49 18.07
N THR A 350 6.05 7.85 19.25
CA THR A 350 6.71 6.54 19.45
C THR A 350 6.03 5.46 18.62
N THR A 351 4.70 5.41 18.62
CA THR A 351 3.93 4.46 17.81
C THR A 351 4.25 4.63 16.31
N SER A 352 4.20 5.86 15.80
CA SER A 352 4.53 6.16 14.41
C SER A 352 5.99 5.87 14.08
N TYR A 353 6.91 6.13 15.02
CA TYR A 353 8.32 5.81 14.84
C TYR A 353 8.53 4.30 14.67
N PHE A 354 7.92 3.46 15.51
CA PHE A 354 8.02 2.01 15.39
C PHE A 354 7.31 1.48 14.14
N ASP A 355 6.11 1.97 13.84
CA ASP A 355 5.35 1.58 12.66
C ASP A 355 6.14 1.80 11.36
N THR A 356 6.84 2.92 11.23
CA THR A 356 7.60 3.21 10.01
C THR A 356 8.85 2.34 9.81
N ARG A 357 9.35 1.63 10.84
CA ARG A 357 10.57 0.78 10.69
C ARG A 357 10.39 -0.35 9.69
N LYS A 358 9.19 -0.90 9.56
CA LYS A 358 8.85 -1.95 8.58
C LYS A 358 8.88 -1.48 7.13
N LEU A 359 8.72 -0.16 6.85
CA LEU A 359 8.62 0.39 5.50
C LEU A 359 9.82 0.06 4.60
N SER A 360 11.02 -0.06 5.15
CA SER A 360 12.22 -0.45 4.41
C SER A 360 12.34 -1.94 4.13
N ILE A 361 11.44 -2.76 4.71
CA ILE A 361 11.47 -4.22 4.67
C ILE A 361 10.39 -4.77 3.74
N PHE A 362 9.11 -4.43 3.97
CA PHE A 362 7.99 -4.98 3.22
C PHE A 362 7.87 -4.41 1.79
N SER A 363 7.01 -4.99 0.95
CA SER A 363 6.82 -4.60 -0.47
C SER A 363 8.13 -4.58 -1.26
N GLY A 364 9.01 -5.53 -0.97
CA GLY A 364 10.37 -5.62 -1.48
C GLY A 364 11.35 -4.76 -0.70
N SER A 365 12.27 -5.42 0.01
CA SER A 365 13.25 -4.75 0.86
C SER A 365 14.12 -3.74 0.08
N HIS A 366 14.69 -2.77 0.78
CA HIS A 366 15.61 -1.79 0.17
C HIS A 366 16.75 -2.46 -0.58
N VAL A 367 17.25 -3.61 -0.11
CA VAL A 367 18.29 -4.39 -0.79
C VAL A 367 17.80 -4.86 -2.17
N LEU A 368 16.59 -5.42 -2.24
CA LEU A 368 15.99 -5.81 -3.51
C LEU A 368 15.75 -4.61 -4.43
N GLN A 369 15.25 -3.50 -3.90
CA GLN A 369 15.00 -2.30 -4.70
C GLN A 369 16.31 -1.73 -5.26
N ARG A 370 17.38 -1.69 -4.47
CA ARG A 370 18.71 -1.28 -4.93
C ARG A 370 19.27 -2.20 -6.00
N ASN A 371 19.07 -3.52 -5.88
CA ASN A 371 19.45 -4.48 -6.93
C ASN A 371 18.68 -4.25 -8.23
N ILE A 372 17.37 -3.91 -8.16
CA ILE A 372 16.59 -3.56 -9.35
C ILE A 372 17.14 -2.29 -10.01
N VAL A 373 17.44 -1.26 -9.21
CA VAL A 373 18.04 -0.01 -9.70
C VAL A 373 19.39 -0.28 -10.35
N ALA A 374 20.28 -1.03 -9.68
CA ALA A 374 21.61 -1.38 -10.20
C ALA A 374 21.49 -2.08 -11.57
N LYS A 375 20.66 -3.13 -11.66
CA LYS A 375 20.52 -3.91 -12.89
C LYS A 375 19.75 -3.19 -13.99
N ARG A 376 18.68 -2.44 -13.67
CA ARG A 376 17.75 -1.92 -14.66
C ARG A 376 17.99 -0.47 -15.05
N ILE A 377 18.65 0.32 -14.19
CA ILE A 377 18.97 1.73 -14.44
C ILE A 377 20.46 1.90 -14.74
N LEU A 378 21.34 1.26 -13.94
CA LEU A 378 22.77 1.44 -14.05
C LEU A 378 23.45 0.41 -14.96
N GLY A 379 22.80 -0.70 -15.30
CA GLY A 379 23.36 -1.76 -16.15
C GLY A 379 24.47 -2.59 -15.46
N LEU A 380 24.47 -2.65 -14.11
CA LEU A 380 25.47 -3.37 -13.29
C LEU A 380 25.05 -4.84 -13.05
#